data_72e8d095269fd2792351d771e61da33b
#
_entry.id   72e8d095269fd2792351d771e61da33b
#
_cell.length_a   1.000
_cell.length_b   1.000
_cell.length_c   1.000
_cell.angle_alpha   90.00
_cell.angle_beta   90.00
_cell.angle_gamma   90.00
#
_symmetry.space_group_name_H-M   'P 1'
#
loop_
_entity.id
_entity.type
_entity.pdbx_description
1 polymer ?
#
loop_
_entity_poly.entity_id
_entity_poly.type
_entity_poly.pdbx_seq_one_letter_code
_entity_poly.pdbx_strand_id
1 'polypeptide(L)'
;MIIKADLHMHTCLSPCGDDDMTPYNAVNLAKLLGYDMIAVTDHNSCLNCPAAVRLVVVPGMELCTAEEIHNVCLFPSLDAAKEFSDFVYDKMPDIINRPEIFGEQIITDEKDNIIGYEKRLLTVASDITEGETVKAVSSYGGVCFPAHIDRSSYSLLS
;
A
#
# COMPACT_ATOMS: atom_id res chain seq x y z
N MET A 1 -17.75 21.65 6.12
CA MET A 1 -17.53 20.29 6.70
C MET A 1 -16.03 20.06 6.70
N ILE A 2 -15.45 19.61 7.80
CA ILE A 2 -14.04 19.25 7.89
C ILE A 2 -14.01 17.71 7.88
N ILE A 3 -13.19 17.11 7.01
CA ILE A 3 -12.98 15.66 6.92
C ILE A 3 -11.60 15.38 7.50
N LYS A 4 -11.52 14.46 8.45
CA LYS A 4 -10.26 13.95 9.00
C LYS A 4 -9.90 12.66 8.25
N ALA A 5 -8.80 12.69 7.49
CA ALA A 5 -8.36 11.56 6.68
C ALA A 5 -6.89 11.20 6.97
N ASP A 6 -6.58 9.90 6.89
CA ASP A 6 -5.22 9.38 6.78
C ASP A 6 -5.13 8.60 5.46
N LEU A 7 -4.34 9.11 4.53
CA LEU A 7 -4.26 8.57 3.16
C LEU A 7 -2.96 7.82 2.89
N HIS A 8 -2.16 7.54 3.92
CA HIS A 8 -0.93 6.78 3.79
C HIS A 8 -0.72 5.89 5.03
N MET A 9 -1.16 4.65 4.94
CA MET A 9 -1.11 3.69 6.05
C MET A 9 -0.65 2.32 5.57
N HIS A 10 0.29 1.72 6.30
CA HIS A 10 0.75 0.35 6.09
C HIS A 10 0.06 -0.60 7.05
N THR A 11 -0.22 -1.80 6.56
CA THR A 11 -0.71 -2.92 7.37
C THR A 11 0.42 -3.94 7.64
N CYS A 12 0.08 -5.04 8.30
CA CYS A 12 0.99 -6.18 8.50
C CYS A 12 1.46 -6.87 7.20
N LEU A 13 0.99 -6.42 6.03
CA LEU A 13 1.48 -6.85 4.73
C LEU A 13 2.81 -6.19 4.38
N SER A 14 3.04 -4.97 4.82
CA SER A 14 4.29 -4.25 4.57
C SER A 14 5.34 -4.64 5.60
N PRO A 15 6.59 -5.00 5.20
CA PRO A 15 7.66 -5.38 6.14
C PRO A 15 8.02 -4.30 7.17
N CYS A 16 7.67 -3.05 6.92
CA CYS A 16 7.85 -1.94 7.84
C CYS A 16 6.65 -1.74 8.78
N GLY A 17 5.53 -2.46 8.57
CA GLY A 17 4.36 -2.48 9.44
C GLY A 17 4.60 -3.39 10.65
N ASP A 18 3.82 -3.16 11.70
CA ASP A 18 3.74 -4.07 12.84
C ASP A 18 2.82 -5.26 12.49
N ASP A 19 3.17 -6.48 12.93
CA ASP A 19 2.35 -7.67 12.67
C ASP A 19 0.91 -7.53 13.23
N ASP A 20 0.74 -6.74 14.29
CA ASP A 20 -0.57 -6.41 14.86
C ASP A 20 -1.33 -5.32 14.10
N MET A 21 -0.70 -4.64 13.13
CA MET A 21 -1.37 -3.65 12.27
C MET A 21 -2.16 -4.35 11.16
N THR A 22 -3.06 -5.23 11.55
CA THR A 22 -3.97 -5.87 10.60
C THR A 22 -4.96 -4.85 10.02
N PRO A 23 -5.53 -5.05 8.83
CA PRO A 23 -6.58 -4.18 8.29
C PRO A 23 -7.74 -3.96 9.25
N TYR A 24 -8.12 -4.99 9.99
CA TYR A 24 -9.18 -4.92 11.00
C TYR A 24 -8.79 -3.96 12.15
N ASN A 25 -7.58 -4.09 12.69
CA ASN A 25 -7.08 -3.22 13.75
C ASN A 25 -6.89 -1.79 13.26
N ALA A 26 -6.34 -1.59 12.06
CA ALA A 26 -6.16 -0.29 11.44
C ALA A 26 -7.49 0.46 11.31
N VAL A 27 -8.52 -0.18 10.76
CA VAL A 27 -9.87 0.41 10.62
C VAL A 27 -10.50 0.73 11.98
N ASN A 28 -10.40 -0.17 12.97
CA ASN A 28 -10.98 0.06 14.29
C ASN A 28 -10.25 1.20 15.02
N LEU A 29 -8.92 1.26 14.93
CA LEU A 29 -8.12 2.33 15.52
C LEU A 29 -8.45 3.69 14.87
N ALA A 30 -8.52 3.75 13.55
CA ALA A 30 -8.90 4.95 12.82
C ALA A 30 -10.27 5.47 13.26
N LYS A 31 -11.24 4.57 13.38
CA LYS A 31 -12.58 4.90 13.88
C LYS A 31 -12.55 5.42 15.33
N LEU A 32 -11.78 4.77 16.21
CA LEU A 32 -11.63 5.19 17.61
C LEU A 32 -11.01 6.59 17.71
N LEU A 33 -10.05 6.90 16.83
CA LEU A 33 -9.37 8.20 16.75
C LEU A 33 -10.19 9.27 16.01
N GLY A 34 -11.40 8.92 15.52
CA GLY A 34 -12.32 9.84 14.87
C GLY A 34 -11.89 10.22 13.45
N TYR A 35 -11.26 9.33 12.71
CA TYR A 35 -11.04 9.50 11.28
C TYR A 35 -12.34 9.22 10.52
N ASP A 36 -12.60 10.03 9.50
CA ASP A 36 -13.74 9.87 8.59
C ASP A 36 -13.37 8.94 7.41
N MET A 37 -12.09 8.91 7.04
CA MET A 37 -11.56 8.19 5.90
C MET A 37 -10.13 7.74 6.16
N ILE A 38 -9.76 6.56 5.66
CA ILE A 38 -8.35 6.12 5.59
C ILE A 38 -8.05 5.53 4.21
N ALA A 39 -6.76 5.44 3.86
CA ALA A 39 -6.32 4.62 2.74
C ALA A 39 -5.38 3.52 3.24
N VAL A 40 -5.57 2.29 2.74
CA VAL A 40 -4.62 1.20 2.93
C VAL A 40 -3.66 1.22 1.74
N THR A 41 -2.38 1.45 2.02
CA THR A 41 -1.35 1.73 1.02
C THR A 41 -0.07 0.96 1.34
N ASP A 42 -0.17 -0.35 1.41
CA ASP A 42 0.98 -1.22 1.59
C ASP A 42 1.96 -1.11 0.42
N HIS A 43 3.23 -1.41 0.65
CA HIS A 43 4.27 -1.37 -0.38
C HIS A 43 3.92 -2.28 -1.56
N ASN A 44 3.90 -1.71 -2.76
CA ASN A 44 3.75 -2.38 -4.06
C ASN A 44 2.60 -3.40 -4.13
N SER A 45 1.61 -3.34 -3.23
CA SER A 45 0.53 -4.33 -3.14
C SER A 45 -0.75 -3.75 -2.56
N CYS A 46 -1.90 -4.28 -2.99
CA CYS A 46 -3.20 -3.99 -2.38
C CYS A 46 -3.86 -5.25 -1.76
N LEU A 47 -3.09 -6.30 -1.47
CA LEU A 47 -3.64 -7.59 -1.02
C LEU A 47 -4.45 -7.49 0.29
N ASN A 48 -4.12 -6.56 1.18
CA ASN A 48 -4.87 -6.31 2.42
C ASN A 48 -6.00 -5.27 2.28
N CYS A 49 -6.15 -4.59 1.12
CA CYS A 49 -7.27 -3.67 0.92
C CYS A 49 -8.65 -4.34 1.05
N PRO A 50 -8.89 -5.59 0.58
CA PRO A 50 -10.19 -6.26 0.71
C PRO A 50 -10.64 -6.48 2.15
N ALA A 51 -9.72 -6.62 3.09
CA ALA A 51 -10.02 -6.86 4.50
C ALA A 51 -10.51 -5.60 5.26
N ALA A 52 -10.27 -4.42 4.70
CA ALA A 52 -10.55 -3.12 5.33
C ALA A 52 -11.97 -2.61 4.99
N VAL A 53 -13.04 -3.32 5.34
CA VAL A 53 -14.41 -3.08 4.82
C VAL A 53 -15.35 -2.26 5.72
N ARG A 54 -14.89 -1.68 6.85
CA ARG A 54 -15.79 -1.13 7.88
C ARG A 54 -15.80 0.40 8.03
N LEU A 55 -15.00 1.11 7.27
CA LEU A 55 -14.91 2.57 7.23
C LEU A 55 -14.94 3.02 5.77
N VAL A 56 -14.92 4.32 5.49
CA VAL A 56 -14.59 4.77 4.12
C VAL A 56 -13.08 4.51 3.92
N VAL A 57 -12.78 3.36 3.33
CA VAL A 57 -11.42 2.95 3.02
C VAL A 57 -11.17 3.14 1.54
N VAL A 58 -10.18 3.94 1.21
CA VAL A 58 -9.69 4.11 -0.15
C VAL A 58 -8.67 3.01 -0.43
N PRO A 59 -8.89 2.12 -1.40
CA PRO A 59 -7.89 1.13 -1.77
C PRO A 59 -6.72 1.79 -2.49
N GLY A 60 -5.52 1.38 -2.14
CA GLY A 60 -4.31 1.96 -2.71
C GLY A 60 -3.07 1.12 -2.50
N MET A 61 -1.93 1.69 -2.81
CA MET A 61 -0.60 1.18 -2.47
C MET A 61 0.43 2.30 -2.43
N GLU A 62 1.55 2.08 -1.76
CA GLU A 62 2.75 2.88 -1.90
C GLU A 62 3.67 2.23 -2.93
N LEU A 63 3.65 2.74 -4.16
CA LEU A 63 4.52 2.27 -5.24
C LEU A 63 5.96 2.72 -5.00
N CYS A 64 6.91 1.78 -5.07
CA CYS A 64 8.34 2.09 -5.15
C CYS A 64 8.77 2.06 -6.63
N THR A 65 9.16 3.22 -7.18
CA THR A 65 9.58 3.35 -8.57
C THR A 65 10.99 2.79 -8.82
N ALA A 66 11.39 2.72 -10.09
CA ALA A 66 12.72 2.28 -10.49
C ALA A 66 13.84 3.19 -9.94
N GLU A 67 13.54 4.45 -9.68
CA GLU A 67 14.43 5.42 -9.03
C GLU A 67 14.38 5.36 -7.50
N GLU A 68 13.67 4.38 -6.92
CA GLU A 68 13.43 4.25 -5.49
C GLU A 68 12.64 5.41 -4.87
N ILE A 69 11.81 6.09 -5.65
CA ILE A 69 10.88 7.12 -5.15
C ILE A 69 9.57 6.43 -4.75
N HIS A 70 9.06 6.79 -3.59
CA HIS A 70 7.76 6.29 -3.11
C HIS A 70 6.62 7.20 -3.53
N ASN A 71 5.57 6.61 -4.12
CA ASN A 71 4.35 7.30 -4.53
C ASN A 71 3.12 6.62 -3.92
N VAL A 72 2.33 7.39 -3.20
CA VAL A 72 1.00 6.94 -2.75
C VAL A 72 0.06 6.94 -3.96
N CYS A 73 -0.46 5.79 -4.32
CA CYS A 73 -1.40 5.56 -5.42
C CYS A 73 -2.75 5.18 -4.84
N LEU A 74 -3.80 5.94 -5.16
CA LEU A 74 -5.16 5.74 -4.66
C LEU A 74 -6.12 5.45 -5.81
N PHE A 75 -7.05 4.53 -5.62
CA PHE A 75 -7.94 4.05 -6.66
C PHE A 75 -9.41 4.22 -6.30
N PRO A 76 -10.32 4.42 -7.31
CA PRO A 76 -11.73 4.63 -7.08
C PRO A 76 -12.48 3.36 -6.65
N SER A 77 -11.89 2.19 -6.85
CA SER A 77 -12.49 0.91 -6.50
C SER A 77 -11.42 -0.14 -6.16
N LEU A 78 -11.84 -1.19 -5.46
CA LEU A 78 -10.98 -2.31 -5.14
C LEU A 78 -10.53 -3.06 -6.41
N ASP A 79 -11.40 -3.16 -7.42
CA ASP A 79 -11.05 -3.84 -8.68
C ASP A 79 -9.94 -3.08 -9.41
N ALA A 80 -10.05 -1.75 -9.52
CA ALA A 80 -8.99 -0.92 -10.11
C ALA A 80 -7.66 -1.04 -9.35
N ALA A 81 -7.70 -1.06 -8.00
CA ALA A 81 -6.51 -1.26 -7.19
C ALA A 81 -5.87 -2.64 -7.40
N LYS A 82 -6.69 -3.70 -7.52
CA LYS A 82 -6.20 -5.06 -7.79
C LYS A 82 -5.55 -5.17 -9.15
N GLU A 83 -6.20 -4.66 -10.20
CA GLU A 83 -5.64 -4.68 -11.56
C GLU A 83 -4.31 -3.92 -11.62
N PHE A 84 -4.21 -2.78 -10.93
CA PHE A 84 -2.96 -2.04 -10.83
C PHE A 84 -1.92 -2.81 -9.98
N SER A 85 -2.33 -3.48 -8.90
CA SER A 85 -1.45 -4.32 -8.08
C SER A 85 -0.84 -5.47 -8.90
N ASP A 86 -1.65 -6.13 -9.72
CA ASP A 86 -1.17 -7.19 -10.61
C ASP A 86 -0.17 -6.64 -11.64
N PHE A 87 -0.45 -5.47 -12.22
CA PHE A 87 0.48 -4.77 -13.12
C PHE A 87 1.81 -4.44 -12.43
N VAL A 88 1.78 -3.92 -11.20
CA VAL A 88 3.00 -3.62 -10.42
C VAL A 88 3.76 -4.92 -10.10
N TYR A 89 3.04 -5.96 -9.68
CA TYR A 89 3.63 -7.25 -9.35
C TYR A 89 4.41 -7.86 -10.53
N ASP A 90 3.90 -7.72 -11.75
CA ASP A 90 4.58 -8.15 -12.97
C ASP A 90 5.84 -7.32 -13.29
N LYS A 91 5.93 -6.10 -12.74
CA LYS A 91 7.06 -5.19 -12.89
C LYS A 91 8.07 -5.26 -11.75
N MET A 92 7.77 -6.01 -10.71
CA MET A 92 8.70 -6.22 -9.60
C MET A 92 9.72 -7.32 -9.93
N PRO A 93 10.96 -7.20 -9.44
CA PRO A 93 11.93 -8.28 -9.51
C PRO A 93 11.47 -9.46 -8.66
N ASP A 94 11.86 -10.68 -9.08
CA ASP A 94 11.53 -11.92 -8.35
C ASP A 94 12.47 -12.14 -7.15
N ILE A 95 12.44 -11.20 -6.20
CA ILE A 95 13.21 -11.25 -4.95
C ILE A 95 12.31 -11.82 -3.85
N ILE A 96 12.70 -12.97 -3.32
CA ILE A 96 11.95 -13.64 -2.26
C ILE A 96 12.21 -12.95 -0.92
N ASN A 97 11.13 -12.71 -0.17
CA ASN A 97 11.21 -12.19 1.19
C ASN A 97 11.99 -13.13 2.10
N ARG A 98 12.72 -12.56 3.05
CA ARG A 98 13.38 -13.27 4.14
C ARG A 98 12.81 -12.78 5.47
N PRO A 99 11.78 -13.46 6.00
CA PRO A 99 11.06 -13.00 7.19
C PRO A 99 11.97 -12.79 8.41
N GLU A 100 13.03 -13.58 8.51
CA GLU A 100 14.03 -13.44 9.59
C GLU A 100 14.82 -12.12 9.55
N ILE A 101 14.75 -11.39 8.42
CA ILE A 101 15.44 -10.09 8.23
C ILE A 101 14.44 -8.96 8.12
N PHE A 102 13.41 -9.14 7.29
CA PHE A 102 12.48 -8.07 6.90
C PHE A 102 11.13 -8.16 7.60
N GLY A 103 10.84 -9.26 8.31
CA GLY A 103 9.52 -9.53 8.88
C GLY A 103 8.60 -10.27 7.92
N GLU A 104 7.48 -10.70 8.44
CA GLU A 104 6.43 -11.37 7.67
C GLU A 104 5.68 -10.34 6.81
N GLN A 105 5.06 -10.83 5.75
CA GLN A 105 4.19 -10.04 4.88
C GLN A 105 2.81 -10.71 4.91
N ILE A 106 2.06 -10.40 5.96
CA ILE A 106 0.85 -11.14 6.36
C ILE A 106 -0.35 -10.67 5.56
N ILE A 107 -1.09 -11.60 4.98
CA ILE A 107 -2.37 -11.36 4.31
C ILE A 107 -3.49 -11.85 5.20
N THR A 108 -4.48 -10.99 5.47
CA THR A 108 -5.62 -11.32 6.32
C THR A 108 -6.95 -11.20 5.59
N ASP A 109 -7.98 -11.85 6.13
CA ASP A 109 -9.37 -11.63 5.74
C ASP A 109 -10.03 -10.52 6.60
N GLU A 110 -11.31 -10.23 6.33
CA GLU A 110 -12.10 -9.21 7.05
C GLU A 110 -12.44 -9.58 8.50
N LYS A 111 -12.06 -10.78 8.94
CA LYS A 111 -12.25 -11.30 10.31
C LYS A 111 -10.93 -11.42 11.07
N ASP A 112 -9.85 -10.87 10.50
CA ASP A 112 -8.53 -10.90 11.08
C ASP A 112 -7.86 -12.29 11.08
N ASN A 113 -8.34 -13.22 10.26
CA ASN A 113 -7.67 -14.50 10.09
C ASN A 113 -6.54 -14.37 9.08
N ILE A 114 -5.39 -14.95 9.38
CA ILE A 114 -4.29 -15.05 8.42
C ILE A 114 -4.70 -16.04 7.31
N ILE A 115 -4.72 -15.57 6.07
CA ILE A 115 -5.06 -16.37 4.89
C ILE A 115 -3.86 -16.67 3.99
N GLY A 116 -2.71 -16.03 4.24
CA GLY A 116 -1.49 -16.25 3.50
C GLY A 116 -0.37 -15.30 3.86
N TYR A 117 0.74 -15.45 3.14
CA TYR A 117 1.91 -14.61 3.23
C TYR A 117 2.40 -14.27 1.82
N GLU A 118 2.70 -12.99 1.57
CA GLU A 118 3.32 -12.61 0.30
C GLU A 118 4.78 -13.06 0.29
N LYS A 119 5.16 -13.74 -0.80
CA LYS A 119 6.48 -14.36 -0.93
C LYS A 119 7.53 -13.44 -1.51
N ARG A 120 7.15 -12.51 -2.41
CA ARG A 120 8.09 -11.52 -2.93
C ARG A 120 8.27 -10.40 -1.92
N LEU A 121 9.49 -9.92 -1.79
CA LEU A 121 9.77 -8.77 -0.94
C LEU A 121 9.13 -7.52 -1.53
N LEU A 122 8.12 -6.98 -0.86
CA LEU A 122 7.30 -5.87 -1.37
C LEU A 122 8.01 -4.50 -1.34
N THR A 123 9.06 -4.33 -0.54
CA THR A 123 9.78 -3.06 -0.40
C THR A 123 10.84 -2.80 -1.47
N VAL A 124 10.96 -3.68 -2.46
CA VAL A 124 11.92 -3.50 -3.57
C VAL A 124 11.38 -2.56 -4.64
N ALA A 125 12.27 -1.88 -5.35
CA ALA A 125 11.91 -1.05 -6.50
C ALA A 125 11.27 -1.88 -7.61
N SER A 126 10.20 -1.36 -8.20
CA SER A 126 9.60 -1.90 -9.42
C SER A 126 10.36 -1.39 -10.66
N ASP A 127 10.07 -1.96 -11.82
CA ASP A 127 10.56 -1.47 -13.13
C ASP A 127 9.62 -0.40 -13.74
N ILE A 128 9.00 0.41 -12.88
CA ILE A 128 8.13 1.54 -13.27
C ILE A 128 8.86 2.82 -12.90
N THR A 129 9.19 3.64 -13.90
CA THR A 129 9.87 4.92 -13.65
C THR A 129 8.92 5.97 -13.06
N GLU A 130 9.47 6.96 -12.34
CA GLU A 130 8.70 8.09 -11.83
C GLU A 130 7.95 8.81 -12.99
N GLY A 131 8.60 8.97 -14.14
CA GLY A 131 7.99 9.59 -15.33
C GLY A 131 6.79 8.83 -15.90
N GLU A 132 6.68 7.51 -15.65
CA GLU A 132 5.59 6.66 -16.10
C GLU A 132 4.45 6.56 -15.08
N THR A 133 4.75 6.80 -13.79
CA THR A 133 3.84 6.52 -12.66
C THR A 133 2.49 7.22 -12.82
N VAL A 134 2.47 8.54 -13.08
CA VAL A 134 1.20 9.29 -13.21
C VAL A 134 0.33 8.73 -14.32
N LYS A 135 0.93 8.41 -15.47
CA LYS A 135 0.21 7.85 -16.62
C LYS A 135 -0.31 6.44 -16.32
N ALA A 136 0.53 5.60 -15.71
CA ALA A 136 0.16 4.24 -15.32
C ALA A 136 -1.03 4.27 -14.34
N VAL A 137 -0.93 4.99 -13.22
CA VAL A 137 -1.99 5.12 -12.22
C VAL A 137 -3.29 5.67 -12.82
N SER A 138 -3.19 6.73 -13.65
CA SER A 138 -4.36 7.34 -14.30
C SER A 138 -5.07 6.38 -15.26
N SER A 139 -4.35 5.43 -15.89
CA SER A 139 -4.97 4.45 -16.79
C SER A 139 -5.91 3.46 -16.07
N TYR A 140 -5.74 3.30 -14.76
CA TYR A 140 -6.65 2.55 -13.87
C TYR A 140 -7.64 3.47 -13.12
N GLY A 141 -7.75 4.74 -13.53
CA GLY A 141 -8.65 5.72 -12.91
C GLY A 141 -8.18 6.24 -11.55
N GLY A 142 -6.95 5.94 -11.16
CA GLY A 142 -6.34 6.35 -9.90
C GLY A 142 -5.72 7.75 -9.94
N VAL A 143 -5.31 8.20 -8.77
CA VAL A 143 -4.50 9.41 -8.57
C VAL A 143 -3.27 9.04 -7.74
N CYS A 144 -2.16 9.74 -7.92
CA CYS A 144 -0.97 9.52 -7.12
C CYS A 144 -0.31 10.83 -6.72
N PHE A 145 0.47 10.76 -5.64
CA PHE A 145 1.30 11.85 -5.15
C PHE A 145 2.54 11.28 -4.45
N PRO A 146 3.69 11.98 -4.48
CA PRO A 146 4.89 11.52 -3.79
C PRO A 146 4.67 11.39 -2.29
N ALA A 147 5.14 10.29 -1.70
CA ALA A 147 5.21 10.12 -0.25
C ALA A 147 6.41 10.88 0.33
N HIS A 148 6.33 11.27 1.62
CA HIS A 148 7.42 11.81 2.45
C HIS A 148 8.54 12.52 1.65
N ILE A 149 8.19 13.57 0.92
CA ILE A 149 9.07 14.29 -0.04
C ILE A 149 10.33 14.92 0.57
N ASP A 150 10.45 15.00 1.87
CA ASP A 150 11.52 15.64 2.64
C ASP A 150 12.50 14.64 3.32
N ARG A 151 12.34 13.33 3.07
CA ARG A 151 13.29 12.32 3.56
C ARG A 151 14.54 12.28 2.71
N SER A 152 15.64 11.78 3.32
CA SER A 152 16.94 11.62 2.64
C SER A 152 17.02 10.43 1.69
N SER A 153 15.99 9.57 1.65
CA SER A 153 15.86 8.41 0.78
C SER A 153 14.41 8.12 0.47
N TYR A 154 14.14 7.42 -0.62
CA TYR A 154 12.81 7.06 -1.11
C TYR A 154 11.88 8.27 -1.32
N SER A 155 12.45 9.41 -1.66
CA SER A 155 11.78 10.70 -1.72
C SER A 155 12.07 11.40 -3.05
N LEU A 156 11.09 12.19 -3.53
CA LEU A 156 11.22 12.92 -4.80
C LEU A 156 12.35 13.97 -4.77
N LEU A 157 12.74 14.46 -3.61
CA LEU A 157 13.75 15.51 -3.43
C LEU A 157 15.07 14.97 -2.83
N SER A 158 15.25 13.65 -2.78
CA SER A 158 16.47 13.01 -2.27
C SER A 158 17.60 12.98 -3.31
#